data_42cfbee3c43b34b50a9f9d69c87c5e81
#
_entry.id   42cfbee3c43b34b50a9f9d69c87c5e81
#
_cell.length_a   1.000
_cell.length_b   1.000
_cell.length_c   1.000
_cell.angle_alpha   90.00
_cell.angle_beta   90.00
_cell.angle_gamma   90.00
#
_symmetry.space_group_name_H-M   'P 1'
#
loop_
_entity.id
_entity.type
_entity.pdbx_description
1 polymer ?
#
loop_
_entity_poly.entity_id
_entity_poly.type
_entity_poly.pdbx_seq_one_letter_code
_entity_poly.pdbx_strand_id
1 'polypeptide(L)'
;MSESRYNTILKILGVFCALYLFLVGIKGLSLGIKYLGGDFAKTVISTTSNSFVALFIGIVSTAIFQSSSTTTSLIVGMVGGGALTLSGAIPMIMGANIGTTITNMLVSMGHINRTNEFKRAFAAATVHDFFNVIAVIILFPLEMSFGILEKCATGLGNVFFGMGNTNEVFHSPIKTAVKWGSDHLETLSSGNNVLLIIFSVLLTFAMLFSIVKILRSLVLHKVESFFSQYFFRSAFIAFNFGVILTILVQSSSITTSTIIPLAGAGVLTLRQIYPFTLGANIGTTVTALLASLTLNTTAMVAAFSHLFFNIFGIILIYLNPLLRDIPMKLAKWIANVALKHKALPIIYLLIIFFGIPLIIILLGS
;
A
#
# COMPACT_ATOMS: atom_id res chain seq x y z
N MET A 1 7.45 9.72 37.27
CA MET A 1 7.53 9.61 35.80
C MET A 1 7.05 10.92 35.23
N SER A 2 7.79 11.57 34.34
CA SER A 2 7.33 12.82 33.75
C SER A 2 6.08 12.56 32.89
N GLU A 3 5.14 13.50 32.86
CA GLU A 3 3.89 13.47 32.09
C GLU A 3 4.12 13.07 30.61
N SER A 4 5.25 13.45 30.04
CA SER A 4 5.73 13.07 28.70
C SER A 4 5.99 11.54 28.54
N ARG A 5 6.54 10.87 29.54
CA ARG A 5 6.79 9.42 29.50
C ARG A 5 5.50 8.61 29.59
N TYR A 6 4.57 9.03 30.46
CA TYR A 6 3.27 8.39 30.59
C TYR A 6 2.47 8.46 29.28
N ASN A 7 2.42 9.63 28.64
CA ASN A 7 1.76 9.81 27.34
C ASN A 7 2.39 8.96 26.24
N THR A 8 3.71 8.78 26.24
CA THR A 8 4.39 7.92 25.26
C THR A 8 4.04 6.45 25.45
N ILE A 9 3.99 5.96 26.70
CA ILE A 9 3.62 4.57 27.00
C ILE A 9 2.17 4.30 26.59
N LEU A 10 1.24 5.20 26.90
CA LEU A 10 -0.17 5.07 26.48
C LEU A 10 -0.31 5.02 24.95
N LYS A 11 0.46 5.82 24.22
CA LYS A 11 0.47 5.77 22.74
C LYS A 11 0.99 4.43 22.24
N ILE A 12 2.05 3.90 22.82
CA ILE A 12 2.61 2.59 22.43
C ILE A 12 1.58 1.48 22.69
N LEU A 13 0.95 1.47 23.87
CA LEU A 13 -0.12 0.51 24.17
C LEU A 13 -1.30 0.68 23.22
N GLY A 14 -1.66 1.91 22.87
CA GLY A 14 -2.68 2.23 21.88
C GLY A 14 -2.37 1.65 20.49
N VAL A 15 -1.09 1.65 20.06
CA VAL A 15 -0.67 1.02 18.79
C VAL A 15 -0.87 -0.50 18.85
N PHE A 16 -0.45 -1.17 19.93
CA PHE A 16 -0.64 -2.62 20.06
C PHE A 16 -2.12 -3.01 20.09
N CYS A 17 -2.94 -2.25 20.81
CA CYS A 17 -4.39 -2.45 20.84
C CYS A 17 -5.00 -2.26 19.44
N ALA A 18 -4.64 -1.18 18.75
CA ALA A 18 -5.14 -0.91 17.41
C ALA A 18 -4.64 -1.95 16.38
N LEU A 19 -3.40 -2.45 16.51
CA LEU A 19 -2.89 -3.53 15.67
C LEU A 19 -3.67 -4.84 15.91
N TYR A 20 -3.94 -5.19 17.16
CA TYR A 20 -4.76 -6.35 17.48
C TYR A 20 -6.16 -6.24 16.85
N LEU A 21 -6.85 -5.12 17.06
CA LEU A 21 -8.18 -4.89 16.50
C LEU A 21 -8.18 -4.81 14.95
N PHE A 22 -7.11 -4.30 14.35
CA PHE A 22 -6.89 -4.36 12.90
C PHE A 22 -6.88 -5.82 12.39
N LEU A 23 -6.12 -6.68 13.08
CA LEU A 23 -6.06 -8.11 12.73
C LEU A 23 -7.42 -8.81 12.94
N VAL A 24 -8.15 -8.44 13.99
CA VAL A 24 -9.53 -8.91 14.23
C VAL A 24 -10.45 -8.49 13.07
N GLY A 25 -10.37 -7.23 12.63
CA GLY A 25 -11.13 -6.74 11.47
C GLY A 25 -10.83 -7.51 10.19
N ILE A 26 -9.56 -7.71 9.86
CA ILE A 26 -9.14 -8.50 8.67
C ILE A 26 -9.63 -9.96 8.76
N LYS A 27 -9.53 -10.58 9.94
CA LYS A 27 -10.00 -11.95 10.16
C LYS A 27 -11.52 -12.03 10.06
N GLY A 28 -12.25 -11.09 10.65
CA GLY A 28 -13.70 -10.99 10.57
C GLY A 28 -14.20 -10.79 9.13
N LEU A 29 -13.52 -9.94 8.35
CA LEU A 29 -13.78 -9.79 6.90
C LEU A 29 -13.66 -11.13 6.17
N SER A 30 -12.55 -11.84 6.37
CA SER A 30 -12.31 -13.15 5.77
C SER A 30 -13.39 -14.17 6.14
N LEU A 31 -13.82 -14.20 7.42
CA LEU A 31 -14.89 -15.08 7.89
C LEU A 31 -16.26 -14.70 7.30
N GLY A 32 -16.61 -13.41 7.34
CA GLY A 32 -17.87 -12.91 6.79
C GLY A 32 -18.03 -13.23 5.30
N ILE A 33 -16.95 -13.07 4.52
CA ILE A 33 -16.91 -13.46 3.10
C ILE A 33 -17.14 -14.96 2.96
N LYS A 34 -16.43 -15.79 3.74
CA LYS A 34 -16.58 -17.24 3.70
C LYS A 34 -18.01 -17.68 4.01
N TYR A 35 -18.69 -16.99 4.91
CA TYR A 35 -20.08 -17.29 5.31
C TYR A 35 -21.13 -16.77 4.33
N LEU A 36 -20.83 -15.75 3.49
CA LEU A 36 -21.72 -15.32 2.41
C LEU A 36 -21.94 -16.40 1.35
N GLY A 37 -21.01 -17.38 1.29
CA GLY A 37 -21.13 -18.53 0.41
C GLY A 37 -20.62 -18.28 -1.01
N GLY A 38 -20.78 -19.34 -1.84
CA GLY A 38 -20.14 -19.41 -3.17
C GLY A 38 -20.66 -18.40 -4.19
N ASP A 39 -21.88 -17.92 -4.09
CA ASP A 39 -22.45 -17.01 -5.13
C ASP A 39 -21.85 -15.61 -5.05
N PHE A 40 -21.60 -15.10 -3.84
CA PHE A 40 -20.87 -13.84 -3.68
C PHE A 40 -19.42 -13.97 -4.18
N ALA A 41 -18.74 -15.06 -3.79
CA ALA A 41 -17.38 -15.30 -4.25
C ALA A 41 -17.33 -15.44 -5.78
N LYS A 42 -18.26 -16.16 -6.41
CA LYS A 42 -18.35 -16.26 -7.87
C LYS A 42 -18.51 -14.91 -8.55
N THR A 43 -19.37 -14.03 -8.03
CA THR A 43 -19.60 -12.70 -8.58
C THR A 43 -18.32 -11.85 -8.51
N VAL A 44 -17.62 -11.84 -7.37
CA VAL A 44 -16.37 -11.09 -7.23
C VAL A 44 -15.28 -11.69 -8.12
N ILE A 45 -15.13 -13.02 -8.15
CA ILE A 45 -14.16 -13.71 -9.00
C ILE A 45 -14.45 -13.44 -10.49
N SER A 46 -15.71 -13.49 -10.93
CA SER A 46 -16.05 -13.21 -12.33
C SER A 46 -15.69 -11.78 -12.72
N THR A 47 -15.97 -10.80 -11.87
CA THR A 47 -15.62 -9.38 -12.12
C THR A 47 -14.11 -9.17 -12.17
N THR A 48 -13.35 -9.91 -11.34
CA THR A 48 -11.89 -9.78 -11.24
C THR A 48 -11.12 -10.81 -12.08
N SER A 49 -11.82 -11.64 -12.85
CA SER A 49 -11.20 -12.64 -13.73
C SER A 49 -10.42 -11.99 -14.88
N ASN A 50 -10.87 -10.84 -15.34
CA ASN A 50 -10.09 -10.00 -16.27
C ASN A 50 -9.03 -9.25 -15.48
N SER A 51 -7.77 -9.61 -15.67
CA SER A 51 -6.63 -9.05 -14.96
C SER A 51 -6.45 -7.54 -15.19
N PHE A 52 -6.84 -7.01 -16.36
CA PHE A 52 -6.86 -5.56 -16.61
C PHE A 52 -7.90 -4.88 -15.74
N VAL A 53 -9.11 -5.41 -15.68
CA VAL A 53 -10.18 -4.89 -14.81
C VAL A 53 -9.72 -4.91 -13.36
N ALA A 54 -9.13 -6.01 -12.91
CA ALA A 54 -8.60 -6.15 -11.57
C ALA A 54 -7.51 -5.09 -11.25
N LEU A 55 -6.58 -4.85 -12.16
CA LEU A 55 -5.57 -3.79 -12.04
C LEU A 55 -6.22 -2.42 -11.82
N PHE A 56 -7.20 -2.06 -12.66
CA PHE A 56 -7.86 -0.76 -12.58
C PHE A 56 -8.77 -0.62 -11.35
N ILE A 57 -9.40 -1.69 -10.88
CA ILE A 57 -10.08 -1.72 -9.59
C ILE A 57 -9.09 -1.38 -8.46
N GLY A 58 -7.89 -1.93 -8.50
CA GLY A 58 -6.82 -1.61 -7.53
C GLY A 58 -6.44 -0.12 -7.55
N ILE A 59 -6.30 0.49 -8.74
CA ILE A 59 -6.00 1.93 -8.89
C ILE A 59 -7.10 2.77 -8.27
N VAL A 60 -8.37 2.55 -8.69
CA VAL A 60 -9.52 3.33 -8.22
C VAL A 60 -9.73 3.17 -6.72
N SER A 61 -9.67 1.93 -6.21
CA SER A 61 -9.83 1.66 -4.78
C SER A 61 -8.80 2.43 -3.95
N THR A 62 -7.54 2.42 -4.37
CA THR A 62 -6.50 3.15 -3.64
C THR A 62 -6.64 4.66 -3.80
N ALA A 63 -7.07 5.14 -4.95
CA ALA A 63 -7.34 6.55 -5.18
C ALA A 63 -8.49 7.07 -4.28
N ILE A 64 -9.54 6.28 -4.08
CA ILE A 64 -10.67 6.60 -3.19
C ILE A 64 -10.24 6.54 -1.72
N PHE A 65 -9.59 5.45 -1.30
CA PHE A 65 -9.16 5.27 0.09
C PHE A 65 -7.93 6.10 0.46
N GLN A 66 -7.20 6.63 -0.53
CA GLN A 66 -5.94 7.36 -0.37
C GLN A 66 -4.89 6.58 0.45
N SER A 67 -4.99 5.24 0.44
CA SER A 67 -4.15 4.35 1.23
C SER A 67 -4.00 2.98 0.56
N SER A 68 -2.83 2.73 -0.02
CA SER A 68 -2.51 1.39 -0.55
C SER A 68 -2.40 0.34 0.55
N SER A 69 -1.95 0.72 1.75
CA SER A 69 -1.94 -0.19 2.91
C SER A 69 -3.33 -0.71 3.23
N THR A 70 -4.34 0.16 3.21
CA THR A 70 -5.74 -0.23 3.41
C THR A 70 -6.23 -1.12 2.28
N THR A 71 -6.04 -0.67 1.03
CA THR A 71 -6.48 -1.43 -0.16
C THR A 71 -5.85 -2.82 -0.18
N THR A 72 -4.54 -2.94 -0.01
CA THR A 72 -3.86 -4.25 -0.05
C THR A 72 -4.24 -5.14 1.12
N SER A 73 -4.49 -4.58 2.32
CA SER A 73 -4.98 -5.36 3.45
C SER A 73 -6.38 -5.94 3.21
N LEU A 74 -7.28 -5.16 2.60
CA LEU A 74 -8.61 -5.64 2.20
C LEU A 74 -8.51 -6.73 1.13
N ILE A 75 -7.66 -6.54 0.10
CA ILE A 75 -7.40 -7.56 -0.94
C ILE A 75 -6.91 -8.86 -0.29
N VAL A 76 -5.94 -8.78 0.61
CA VAL A 76 -5.41 -9.94 1.37
C VAL A 76 -6.51 -10.59 2.21
N GLY A 77 -7.38 -9.80 2.85
CA GLY A 77 -8.55 -10.30 3.58
C GLY A 77 -9.55 -11.04 2.69
N MET A 78 -9.84 -10.50 1.50
CA MET A 78 -10.72 -11.12 0.50
C MET A 78 -10.15 -12.42 -0.08
N VAL A 79 -8.83 -12.47 -0.34
CA VAL A 79 -8.13 -13.70 -0.72
C VAL A 79 -8.23 -14.74 0.39
N GLY A 80 -8.00 -14.32 1.64
CA GLY A 80 -8.12 -15.19 2.82
C GLY A 80 -9.53 -15.75 3.02
N GLY A 81 -10.56 -15.01 2.62
CA GLY A 81 -11.97 -15.41 2.64
C GLY A 81 -12.42 -16.21 1.41
N GLY A 82 -11.57 -16.30 0.37
CA GLY A 82 -11.89 -17.04 -0.86
C GLY A 82 -12.74 -16.24 -1.87
N ALA A 83 -12.93 -14.92 -1.67
CA ALA A 83 -13.64 -14.07 -2.63
C ALA A 83 -12.75 -13.58 -3.78
N LEU A 84 -11.42 -13.65 -3.62
CA LEU A 84 -10.47 -13.31 -4.68
C LEU A 84 -9.50 -14.47 -4.91
N THR A 85 -9.23 -14.75 -6.19
CA THR A 85 -8.12 -15.61 -6.61
C THR A 85 -6.80 -14.82 -6.61
N LEU A 86 -5.66 -15.52 -6.61
CA LEU A 86 -4.35 -14.84 -6.77
C LEU A 86 -4.24 -14.13 -8.11
N SER A 87 -4.78 -14.73 -9.18
CA SER A 87 -4.80 -14.13 -10.53
C SER A 87 -5.55 -12.80 -10.62
N GLY A 88 -6.56 -12.57 -9.77
CA GLY A 88 -7.23 -11.26 -9.63
C GLY A 88 -6.54 -10.36 -8.61
N ALA A 89 -6.08 -10.91 -7.49
CA ALA A 89 -5.51 -10.14 -6.39
C ALA A 89 -4.15 -9.49 -6.75
N ILE A 90 -3.27 -10.22 -7.45
CA ILE A 90 -1.94 -9.70 -7.82
C ILE A 90 -2.06 -8.46 -8.71
N PRO A 91 -2.84 -8.46 -9.82
CA PRO A 91 -3.10 -7.24 -10.59
C PRO A 91 -3.71 -6.10 -9.76
N MET A 92 -4.67 -6.39 -8.89
CA MET A 92 -5.24 -5.36 -8.00
C MET A 92 -4.18 -4.73 -7.10
N ILE A 93 -3.26 -5.53 -6.54
CA ILE A 93 -2.14 -5.05 -5.72
C ILE A 93 -1.18 -4.19 -6.54
N MET A 94 -0.87 -4.58 -7.78
CA MET A 94 -0.06 -3.77 -8.70
C MET A 94 -0.73 -2.42 -8.97
N GLY A 95 -2.05 -2.41 -9.22
CA GLY A 95 -2.84 -1.19 -9.37
C GLY A 95 -2.87 -0.32 -8.11
N ALA A 96 -2.95 -0.93 -6.93
CA ALA A 96 -2.93 -0.22 -5.66
C ALA A 96 -1.63 0.59 -5.46
N ASN A 97 -0.50 0.13 -5.97
CA ASN A 97 0.76 0.89 -5.94
C ASN A 97 0.68 2.17 -6.79
N ILE A 98 0.06 2.12 -7.99
CA ILE A 98 -0.16 3.31 -8.84
C ILE A 98 -1.06 4.30 -8.07
N GLY A 99 -2.19 3.84 -7.52
CA GLY A 99 -3.14 4.70 -6.81
C GLY A 99 -2.57 5.46 -5.61
N THR A 100 -1.47 4.99 -5.03
CA THR A 100 -0.83 5.61 -3.84
C THR A 100 -0.39 7.06 -4.11
N THR A 101 -0.03 7.41 -5.33
CA THR A 101 0.61 8.67 -5.67
C THR A 101 -0.33 9.87 -5.69
N ILE A 102 -1.65 9.63 -5.68
CA ILE A 102 -2.66 10.71 -5.68
C ILE A 102 -2.47 11.67 -4.50
N THR A 103 -2.16 11.16 -3.31
CA THR A 103 -1.93 11.99 -2.11
C THR A 103 -0.74 12.95 -2.29
N ASN A 104 0.36 12.45 -2.86
CA ASN A 104 1.54 13.26 -3.13
C ASN A 104 1.24 14.40 -4.14
N MET A 105 0.46 14.10 -5.17
CA MET A 105 0.03 15.11 -6.14
C MET A 105 -0.82 16.20 -5.48
N LEU A 106 -1.79 15.82 -4.65
CA LEU A 106 -2.62 16.77 -3.91
C LEU A 106 -1.77 17.68 -3.00
N VAL A 107 -0.78 17.13 -2.29
CA VAL A 107 0.14 17.91 -1.46
C VAL A 107 0.97 18.87 -2.30
N SER A 108 1.45 18.44 -3.48
CA SER A 108 2.22 19.30 -4.38
C SER A 108 1.42 20.50 -4.91
N MET A 109 0.09 20.35 -5.07
CA MET A 109 -0.80 21.45 -5.49
C MET A 109 -0.86 22.60 -4.48
N GLY A 110 -0.52 22.36 -3.20
CA GLY A 110 -0.36 23.42 -2.21
C GLY A 110 0.70 24.48 -2.60
N HIS A 111 1.60 24.15 -3.53
CA HIS A 111 2.65 25.04 -4.05
C HIS A 111 2.28 25.70 -5.40
N ILE A 112 1.08 25.50 -5.95
CA ILE A 112 0.70 25.85 -7.35
C ILE A 112 0.88 27.34 -7.68
N ASN A 113 0.81 28.22 -6.68
CA ASN A 113 0.98 29.66 -6.85
C ASN A 113 2.45 30.09 -6.88
N ARG A 114 3.39 29.21 -6.55
CA ARG A 114 4.83 29.49 -6.51
C ARG A 114 5.56 28.67 -7.56
N THR A 115 5.73 29.25 -8.74
CA THR A 115 6.17 28.57 -9.98
C THR A 115 7.34 27.60 -9.79
N ASN A 116 8.45 28.05 -9.18
CA ASN A 116 9.64 27.20 -9.00
C ASN A 116 9.47 26.15 -7.90
N GLU A 117 8.75 26.46 -6.83
CA GLU A 117 8.43 25.50 -5.77
C GLU A 117 7.50 24.44 -6.30
N PHE A 118 6.43 24.81 -7.00
CA PHE A 118 5.48 23.90 -7.59
C PHE A 118 6.15 22.92 -8.56
N LYS A 119 7.02 23.42 -9.46
CA LYS A 119 7.77 22.57 -10.39
C LYS A 119 8.54 21.46 -9.66
N ARG A 120 9.27 21.82 -8.60
CA ARG A 120 10.04 20.84 -7.82
C ARG A 120 9.14 19.91 -7.04
N ALA A 121 8.12 20.42 -6.36
CA ALA A 121 7.16 19.64 -5.59
C ALA A 121 6.39 18.67 -6.47
N PHE A 122 5.91 19.11 -7.63
CA PHE A 122 5.14 18.27 -8.55
C PHE A 122 6.01 17.18 -9.20
N ALA A 123 7.27 17.49 -9.56
CA ALA A 123 8.21 16.48 -10.03
C ALA A 123 8.52 15.44 -8.95
N ALA A 124 8.66 15.87 -7.68
CA ALA A 124 8.87 14.96 -6.56
C ALA A 124 7.65 14.06 -6.29
N ALA A 125 6.44 14.59 -6.46
CA ALA A 125 5.20 13.83 -6.33
C ALA A 125 5.06 12.77 -7.44
N THR A 126 5.37 13.15 -8.69
CA THR A 126 5.12 12.30 -9.86
C THR A 126 6.23 11.29 -10.18
N VAL A 127 7.45 11.43 -9.62
CA VAL A 127 8.51 10.43 -9.84
C VAL A 127 8.13 9.06 -9.32
N HIS A 128 7.41 9.02 -8.20
CA HIS A 128 6.87 7.80 -7.61
C HIS A 128 5.80 7.16 -8.53
N ASP A 129 4.94 7.98 -9.10
CA ASP A 129 3.91 7.55 -10.04
C ASP A 129 4.52 6.91 -11.29
N PHE A 130 5.43 7.63 -11.96
CA PHE A 130 6.09 7.09 -13.16
C PHE A 130 6.87 5.81 -12.88
N PHE A 131 7.49 5.67 -11.70
CA PHE A 131 8.13 4.42 -11.33
C PHE A 131 7.10 3.27 -11.25
N ASN A 132 5.99 3.47 -10.53
CA ASN A 132 4.96 2.44 -10.36
C ASN A 132 4.29 2.08 -11.71
N VAL A 133 4.00 3.07 -12.54
CA VAL A 133 3.43 2.85 -13.89
C VAL A 133 4.39 2.05 -14.76
N ILE A 134 5.68 2.40 -14.81
CA ILE A 134 6.67 1.66 -15.59
C ILE A 134 6.85 0.24 -15.04
N ALA A 135 6.87 0.08 -13.70
CA ALA A 135 6.92 -1.23 -13.07
C ALA A 135 5.72 -2.11 -13.49
N VAL A 136 4.51 -1.54 -13.53
CA VAL A 136 3.32 -2.25 -14.01
C VAL A 136 3.44 -2.58 -15.49
N ILE A 137 3.86 -1.64 -16.35
CA ILE A 137 4.03 -1.88 -17.79
C ILE A 137 4.99 -3.06 -18.05
N ILE A 138 6.03 -3.23 -17.25
CA ILE A 138 7.00 -4.32 -17.40
C ILE A 138 6.51 -5.60 -16.73
N LEU A 139 6.09 -5.52 -15.47
CA LEU A 139 5.82 -6.71 -14.66
C LEU A 139 4.43 -7.30 -14.88
N PHE A 140 3.43 -6.49 -15.28
CA PHE A 140 2.07 -7.00 -15.53
C PHE A 140 2.03 -8.02 -16.68
N PRO A 141 2.61 -7.75 -17.89
CA PRO A 141 2.67 -8.77 -18.92
C PRO A 141 3.49 -10.01 -18.53
N LEU A 142 4.57 -9.82 -17.76
CA LEU A 142 5.39 -10.92 -17.27
C LEU A 142 4.62 -11.79 -16.26
N GLU A 143 3.84 -11.17 -15.40
CA GLU A 143 2.98 -11.89 -14.47
C GLU A 143 1.88 -12.67 -15.20
N MET A 144 1.19 -12.03 -16.17
CA MET A 144 0.12 -12.69 -16.92
C MET A 144 0.62 -13.85 -17.78
N SER A 145 1.85 -13.75 -18.31
CA SER A 145 2.42 -14.79 -19.19
C SER A 145 3.12 -15.91 -18.41
N PHE A 146 3.77 -15.58 -17.31
CA PHE A 146 4.69 -16.50 -16.63
C PHE A 146 4.37 -16.72 -15.14
N GLY A 147 3.51 -15.90 -14.53
CA GLY A 147 3.19 -15.97 -13.09
C GLY A 147 4.42 -15.75 -12.20
N ILE A 148 5.31 -14.82 -12.54
CA ILE A 148 6.62 -14.66 -11.88
C ILE A 148 6.44 -14.25 -10.41
N LEU A 149 5.57 -13.28 -10.15
CA LEU A 149 5.31 -12.79 -8.79
C LEU A 149 4.62 -13.86 -7.96
N GLU A 150 3.61 -14.52 -8.54
CA GLU A 150 2.89 -15.61 -7.88
C GLU A 150 3.82 -16.77 -7.54
N LYS A 151 4.67 -17.22 -8.49
CA LYS A 151 5.62 -18.32 -8.26
C LYS A 151 6.65 -17.98 -7.19
N CYS A 152 7.25 -16.79 -7.24
CA CYS A 152 8.20 -16.35 -6.23
C CYS A 152 7.55 -16.20 -4.86
N ALA A 153 6.34 -15.63 -4.80
CA ALA A 153 5.57 -15.47 -3.57
C ALA A 153 5.15 -16.82 -2.98
N THR A 154 4.71 -17.75 -3.82
CA THR A 154 4.37 -19.12 -3.42
C THR A 154 5.59 -19.87 -2.88
N GLY A 155 6.73 -19.75 -3.59
CA GLY A 155 8.00 -20.34 -3.13
C GLY A 155 8.37 -19.85 -1.73
N LEU A 156 8.31 -18.55 -1.49
CA LEU A 156 8.60 -17.97 -0.18
C LEU A 156 7.53 -18.35 0.86
N GLY A 157 6.26 -18.35 0.49
CA GLY A 157 5.14 -18.78 1.35
C GLY A 157 5.31 -20.21 1.84
N ASN A 158 5.73 -21.12 0.95
CA ASN A 158 5.98 -22.53 1.30
C ASN A 158 7.17 -22.67 2.27
N VAL A 159 8.20 -21.84 2.17
CA VAL A 159 9.31 -21.83 3.15
C VAL A 159 8.81 -21.44 4.54
N PHE A 160 7.95 -20.44 4.65
CA PHE A 160 7.42 -19.98 5.94
C PHE A 160 6.39 -20.93 6.55
N PHE A 161 5.53 -21.59 5.74
CA PHE A 161 4.51 -22.51 6.21
C PHE A 161 4.93 -24.00 6.07
N GLY A 162 5.82 -24.33 5.13
CA GLY A 162 6.28 -25.71 4.90
C GLY A 162 7.30 -26.20 5.91
N MET A 163 7.99 -25.32 6.63
CA MET A 163 8.82 -25.70 7.78
C MET A 163 8.00 -26.24 8.97
N GLY A 164 6.66 -26.11 8.92
CA GLY A 164 5.72 -26.64 9.90
C GLY A 164 5.24 -28.07 9.63
N ASN A 165 5.88 -28.84 8.73
CA ASN A 165 5.59 -30.26 8.48
C ASN A 165 6.08 -31.22 9.59
N THR A 166 6.32 -30.72 10.77
CA THR A 166 6.21 -31.53 12.00
C THR A 166 4.74 -31.56 12.36
N ASN A 167 4.18 -32.73 12.66
CA ASN A 167 2.77 -32.98 13.06
C ASN A 167 2.34 -32.19 14.32
N GLU A 168 3.09 -31.21 14.76
CA GLU A 168 2.75 -30.25 15.79
C GLU A 168 2.07 -29.04 15.13
N VAL A 169 0.77 -28.93 15.34
CA VAL A 169 -0.03 -27.73 15.07
C VAL A 169 0.54 -26.61 15.94
N PHE A 170 1.45 -25.81 15.39
CA PHE A 170 1.95 -24.64 16.09
C PHE A 170 0.79 -23.67 16.31
N HIS A 171 0.17 -23.74 17.49
CA HIS A 171 -0.87 -22.82 17.93
C HIS A 171 -0.23 -21.46 18.22
N SER A 172 -0.18 -20.59 17.21
CA SER A 172 0.26 -19.22 17.41
C SER A 172 -0.69 -18.50 18.39
N PRO A 173 -0.20 -18.02 19.56
CA PRO A 173 -1.03 -17.27 20.50
C PRO A 173 -1.76 -16.09 19.86
N ILE A 174 -1.13 -15.47 18.87
CA ILE A 174 -1.70 -14.36 18.10
C ILE A 174 -2.93 -14.84 17.31
N LYS A 175 -2.83 -15.99 16.60
CA LYS A 175 -3.98 -16.54 15.85
C LYS A 175 -5.15 -16.87 16.78
N THR A 176 -4.87 -17.42 17.95
CA THR A 176 -5.90 -17.75 18.97
C THR A 176 -6.56 -16.48 19.50
N ALA A 177 -5.78 -15.46 19.86
CA ALA A 177 -6.31 -14.19 20.36
C ALA A 177 -7.17 -13.47 19.29
N VAL A 178 -6.68 -13.42 18.04
CA VAL A 178 -7.41 -12.78 16.94
C VAL A 178 -8.69 -13.57 16.59
N LYS A 179 -8.65 -14.89 16.65
CA LYS A 179 -9.85 -15.71 16.50
C LYS A 179 -10.89 -15.38 17.56
N TRP A 180 -10.49 -15.33 18.82
CA TRP A 180 -11.38 -14.93 19.92
C TRP A 180 -12.04 -13.57 19.67
N GLY A 181 -11.27 -12.56 19.23
CA GLY A 181 -11.80 -11.24 18.90
C GLY A 181 -12.77 -11.28 17.70
N SER A 182 -12.46 -12.07 16.65
CA SER A 182 -13.33 -12.20 15.47
C SER A 182 -14.64 -12.94 15.78
N ASP A 183 -14.62 -13.93 16.70
CA ASP A 183 -15.81 -14.65 17.14
C ASP A 183 -16.75 -13.69 17.93
N HIS A 184 -16.20 -12.76 18.70
CA HIS A 184 -17.01 -11.69 19.34
C HIS A 184 -17.60 -10.71 18.33
N LEU A 185 -16.85 -10.34 17.27
CA LEU A 185 -17.36 -9.49 16.21
C LEU A 185 -18.52 -10.19 15.45
N GLU A 186 -18.42 -11.49 15.23
CA GLU A 186 -19.48 -12.33 14.67
C GLU A 186 -20.73 -12.32 15.57
N THR A 187 -20.57 -12.49 16.87
CA THR A 187 -21.65 -12.41 17.85
C THR A 187 -22.34 -11.05 17.80
N LEU A 188 -21.59 -9.95 17.72
CA LEU A 188 -22.12 -8.58 17.59
C LEU A 188 -22.91 -8.36 16.29
N SER A 189 -22.58 -9.10 15.23
CA SER A 189 -23.31 -9.07 13.96
C SER A 189 -24.61 -9.89 14.00
N SER A 190 -24.93 -10.51 15.12
CA SER A 190 -26.14 -11.35 15.31
C SER A 190 -26.27 -12.46 14.24
N GLY A 191 -25.15 -13.01 13.78
CA GLY A 191 -25.09 -14.03 12.73
C GLY A 191 -25.38 -13.52 11.32
N ASN A 192 -25.51 -12.19 11.13
CA ASN A 192 -25.68 -11.61 9.80
C ASN A 192 -24.31 -11.39 9.14
N ASN A 193 -24.02 -12.16 8.10
CA ASN A 193 -22.73 -12.14 7.41
C ASN A 193 -22.42 -10.79 6.74
N VAL A 194 -23.43 -10.08 6.23
CA VAL A 194 -23.25 -8.76 5.62
C VAL A 194 -22.86 -7.74 6.69
N LEU A 195 -23.53 -7.76 7.85
CA LEU A 195 -23.17 -6.91 8.99
C LEU A 195 -21.77 -7.24 9.51
N LEU A 196 -21.40 -8.51 9.57
CA LEU A 196 -20.04 -8.92 9.94
C LEU A 196 -19.00 -8.32 9.00
N ILE A 197 -19.22 -8.36 7.68
CA ILE A 197 -18.32 -7.74 6.70
C ILE A 197 -18.25 -6.24 6.92
N ILE A 198 -19.38 -5.55 7.05
CA ILE A 198 -19.43 -4.10 7.25
C ILE A 198 -18.68 -3.71 8.52
N PHE A 199 -18.93 -4.36 9.66
CA PHE A 199 -18.23 -4.09 10.91
C PHE A 199 -16.74 -4.37 10.81
N SER A 200 -16.37 -5.46 10.14
CA SER A 200 -14.97 -5.84 9.91
C SER A 200 -14.21 -4.82 9.06
N VAL A 201 -14.83 -4.35 7.98
CA VAL A 201 -14.26 -3.30 7.11
C VAL A 201 -14.12 -2.00 7.88
N LEU A 202 -15.18 -1.54 8.57
CA LEU A 202 -15.15 -0.32 9.36
C LEU A 202 -14.09 -0.40 10.48
N LEU A 203 -14.01 -1.53 11.18
CA LEU A 203 -12.99 -1.77 12.21
C LEU A 203 -11.58 -1.72 11.63
N THR A 204 -11.36 -2.39 10.47
CA THR A 204 -10.08 -2.38 9.77
C THR A 204 -9.64 -0.95 9.42
N PHE A 205 -10.53 -0.15 8.83
CA PHE A 205 -10.26 1.25 8.50
C PHE A 205 -9.97 2.09 9.75
N ALA A 206 -10.85 2.01 10.76
CA ALA A 206 -10.73 2.80 11.99
C ALA A 206 -9.40 2.49 12.72
N MET A 207 -9.02 1.22 12.77
CA MET A 207 -7.81 0.81 13.46
C MET A 207 -6.56 1.15 12.66
N LEU A 208 -6.56 0.96 11.34
CA LEU A 208 -5.42 1.38 10.52
C LEU A 208 -5.23 2.90 10.57
N PHE A 209 -6.32 3.67 10.50
CA PHE A 209 -6.27 5.13 10.69
C PHE A 209 -5.72 5.51 12.08
N SER A 210 -6.15 4.81 13.13
CA SER A 210 -5.68 5.04 14.51
C SER A 210 -4.19 4.71 14.66
N ILE A 211 -3.73 3.58 14.11
CA ILE A 211 -2.30 3.20 14.07
C ILE A 211 -1.49 4.32 13.43
N VAL A 212 -1.87 4.74 12.21
CA VAL A 212 -1.20 5.80 11.47
C VAL A 212 -1.16 7.11 12.27
N LYS A 213 -2.30 7.52 12.85
CA LYS A 213 -2.41 8.76 13.65
C LYS A 213 -1.50 8.73 14.89
N ILE A 214 -1.51 7.62 15.64
CA ILE A 214 -0.69 7.48 16.85
C ILE A 214 0.80 7.44 16.48
N LEU A 215 1.19 6.61 15.50
CA LEU A 215 2.58 6.48 15.08
C LEU A 215 3.11 7.78 14.48
N ARG A 216 2.30 8.48 13.68
CA ARG A 216 2.63 9.83 13.20
C ARG A 216 2.95 10.77 14.35
N SER A 217 2.15 10.78 15.41
CA SER A 217 2.38 11.65 16.58
C SER A 217 3.63 11.28 17.38
N LEU A 218 4.07 10.02 17.34
CA LEU A 218 5.27 9.54 18.02
C LEU A 218 6.55 9.80 17.24
N VAL A 219 6.48 9.68 15.90
CA VAL A 219 7.66 9.62 15.02
C VAL A 219 7.92 10.95 14.32
N LEU A 220 6.91 11.56 13.66
CA LEU A 220 7.16 12.69 12.77
C LEU A 220 7.71 13.93 13.47
N HIS A 221 7.22 14.29 14.66
CA HIS A 221 7.76 15.44 15.40
C HIS A 221 9.26 15.29 15.74
N LYS A 222 9.73 14.05 15.93
CA LYS A 222 11.16 13.78 16.15
C LYS A 222 11.94 13.74 14.84
N VAL A 223 11.32 13.26 13.77
CA VAL A 223 11.96 13.07 12.47
C VAL A 223 12.03 14.37 11.68
N GLU A 224 11.03 15.26 11.77
CA GLU A 224 11.07 16.59 11.14
C GLU A 224 12.30 17.42 11.54
N SER A 225 12.72 17.30 12.82
CA SER A 225 13.97 17.93 13.28
C SER A 225 15.24 17.22 12.77
N PHE A 226 15.14 15.98 12.29
CA PHE A 226 16.23 15.14 11.77
C PHE A 226 16.22 15.00 10.24
N PHE A 227 15.28 15.60 9.50
CA PHE A 227 15.30 15.68 8.02
C PHE A 227 16.51 16.50 7.53
N SER A 228 17.68 16.27 8.16
CA SER A 228 18.92 16.86 7.75
C SER A 228 19.40 16.19 6.46
N GLN A 229 20.23 16.89 5.70
CA GLN A 229 20.93 16.38 4.53
C GLN A 229 21.65 15.02 4.78
N TYR A 230 21.81 14.66 6.05
CA TYR A 230 22.45 13.40 6.47
C TYR A 230 21.70 12.15 5.96
N PHE A 231 20.36 12.09 6.06
CA PHE A 231 19.57 10.93 5.60
C PHE A 231 19.48 10.84 4.07
N PHE A 232 19.78 11.92 3.36
CA PHE A 232 19.73 11.95 1.90
C PHE A 232 21.10 12.08 1.23
N ARG A 233 22.19 11.86 1.98
CA ARG A 233 23.56 11.96 1.44
C ARG A 233 23.93 10.81 0.47
N SER A 234 23.28 9.65 0.57
CA SER A 234 23.44 8.55 -0.37
C SER A 234 22.11 7.88 -0.68
N ALA A 235 22.00 7.28 -1.88
CA ALA A 235 20.82 6.56 -2.32
C ALA A 235 20.45 5.40 -1.37
N PHE A 236 21.45 4.68 -0.88
CA PHE A 236 21.25 3.56 0.05
C PHE A 236 20.68 4.03 1.40
N ILE A 237 21.20 5.13 1.95
CA ILE A 237 20.68 5.68 3.22
C ILE A 237 19.27 6.21 3.02
N ALA A 238 19.00 6.95 1.94
CA ALA A 238 17.67 7.46 1.64
C ALA A 238 16.64 6.33 1.44
N PHE A 239 17.01 5.27 0.74
CA PHE A 239 16.17 4.09 0.56
C PHE A 239 15.82 3.44 1.90
N ASN A 240 16.82 3.08 2.72
CA ASN A 240 16.58 2.47 4.03
C ASN A 240 15.79 3.39 4.97
N PHE A 241 16.03 4.69 4.91
CA PHE A 241 15.25 5.67 5.66
C PHE A 241 13.78 5.67 5.23
N GLY A 242 13.50 5.58 3.92
CA GLY A 242 12.15 5.42 3.39
C GLY A 242 11.48 4.13 3.87
N VAL A 243 12.20 3.00 3.86
CA VAL A 243 11.70 1.71 4.39
C VAL A 243 11.33 1.85 5.86
N ILE A 244 12.30 2.26 6.69
CA ILE A 244 12.13 2.32 8.16
C ILE A 244 11.02 3.31 8.53
N LEU A 245 11.01 4.51 7.92
CA LEU A 245 10.01 5.52 8.22
C LEU A 245 8.60 5.04 7.84
N THR A 246 8.45 4.35 6.70
CA THR A 246 7.15 3.82 6.29
C THR A 246 6.69 2.68 7.19
N ILE A 247 7.58 1.77 7.60
CA ILE A 247 7.24 0.74 8.60
C ILE A 247 6.79 1.37 9.91
N LEU A 248 7.49 2.40 10.37
CA LEU A 248 7.16 3.10 11.61
C LEU A 248 5.87 3.92 11.51
N VAL A 249 5.58 4.52 10.35
CA VAL A 249 4.37 5.33 10.14
C VAL A 249 3.19 4.49 9.63
N GLN A 250 3.45 3.29 9.08
CA GLN A 250 2.46 2.40 8.44
C GLN A 250 1.71 3.06 7.27
N SER A 251 2.32 4.08 6.63
CA SER A 251 1.73 4.80 5.51
C SER A 251 2.81 5.39 4.61
N SER A 252 2.98 4.83 3.41
CA SER A 252 3.89 5.40 2.40
C SER A 252 3.40 6.75 1.88
N SER A 253 2.08 6.95 1.77
CA SER A 253 1.52 8.24 1.34
C SER A 253 1.91 9.37 2.30
N ILE A 254 1.85 9.13 3.63
CA ILE A 254 2.29 10.12 4.61
C ILE A 254 3.81 10.28 4.56
N THR A 255 4.55 9.16 4.53
CA THR A 255 6.02 9.19 4.46
C THR A 255 6.51 10.01 3.27
N THR A 256 5.98 9.72 2.07
CA THR A 256 6.42 10.41 0.85
C THR A 256 5.89 11.84 0.77
N SER A 257 4.69 12.14 1.29
CA SER A 257 4.16 13.50 1.27
C SER A 257 4.95 14.47 2.17
N THR A 258 5.61 13.97 3.24
CA THR A 258 6.42 14.84 4.12
C THR A 258 7.64 15.45 3.41
N ILE A 259 8.16 14.80 2.37
CA ILE A 259 9.31 15.32 1.62
C ILE A 259 8.93 16.25 0.47
N ILE A 260 7.66 16.32 0.08
CA ILE A 260 7.20 17.17 -1.04
C ILE A 260 7.46 18.65 -0.76
N PRO A 261 7.13 19.24 0.41
CA PRO A 261 7.48 20.62 0.74
C PRO A 261 8.98 20.88 0.73
N LEU A 262 9.81 19.92 1.19
CA LEU A 262 11.27 20.04 1.18
C LEU A 262 11.82 20.04 -0.26
N ALA A 263 11.23 19.23 -1.15
CA ALA A 263 11.51 19.30 -2.58
C ALA A 263 11.13 20.67 -3.17
N GLY A 264 9.92 21.15 -2.85
CA GLY A 264 9.44 22.46 -3.28
C GLY A 264 10.39 23.58 -2.87
N ALA A 265 10.80 23.62 -1.62
CA ALA A 265 11.76 24.58 -1.08
C ALA A 265 13.18 24.44 -1.70
N GLY A 266 13.46 23.32 -2.39
CA GLY A 266 14.78 23.05 -2.99
C GLY A 266 15.81 22.51 -2.00
N VAL A 267 15.38 22.10 -0.81
CA VAL A 267 16.24 21.45 0.21
C VAL A 267 16.67 20.07 -0.24
N LEU A 268 15.76 19.33 -0.89
CA LEU A 268 16.03 18.01 -1.45
C LEU A 268 15.90 18.00 -2.96
N THR A 269 16.81 17.32 -3.62
CA THR A 269 16.79 17.10 -5.06
C THR A 269 15.96 15.87 -5.42
N LEU A 270 15.40 15.82 -6.65
CA LEU A 270 14.66 14.67 -7.15
C LEU A 270 15.47 13.36 -7.10
N ARG A 271 16.80 13.45 -7.33
CA ARG A 271 17.71 12.30 -7.28
C ARG A 271 17.86 11.72 -5.87
N GLN A 272 17.75 12.57 -4.83
CA GLN A 272 17.77 12.14 -3.43
C GLN A 272 16.42 11.54 -3.00
N ILE A 273 15.32 12.13 -3.49
CA ILE A 273 13.97 11.72 -3.15
C ILE A 273 13.61 10.36 -3.77
N TYR A 274 14.06 10.11 -4.99
CA TYR A 274 13.67 8.89 -5.73
C TYR A 274 13.98 7.59 -4.96
N PRO A 275 15.20 7.31 -4.47
CA PRO A 275 15.44 6.10 -3.68
C PRO A 275 14.63 6.04 -2.38
N PHE A 276 14.34 7.18 -1.74
CA PHE A 276 13.49 7.24 -0.56
C PHE A 276 12.06 6.78 -0.86
N THR A 277 11.47 7.20 -2.00
CA THR A 277 10.12 6.77 -2.40
C THR A 277 10.07 5.27 -2.71
N LEU A 278 11.15 4.70 -3.27
CA LEU A 278 11.27 3.26 -3.48
C LEU A 278 11.32 2.49 -2.16
N GLY A 279 12.05 3.01 -1.18
CA GLY A 279 12.06 2.47 0.17
C GLY A 279 10.67 2.53 0.82
N ALA A 280 9.95 3.62 0.64
CA ALA A 280 8.58 3.74 1.13
C ALA A 280 7.62 2.69 0.54
N ASN A 281 7.77 2.34 -0.73
CA ASN A 281 7.02 1.25 -1.36
C ASN A 281 7.29 -0.10 -0.66
N ILE A 282 8.56 -0.44 -0.42
CA ILE A 282 8.92 -1.65 0.33
C ILE A 282 8.30 -1.63 1.73
N GLY A 283 8.42 -0.50 2.45
CA GLY A 283 7.86 -0.36 3.79
C GLY A 283 6.34 -0.61 3.87
N THR A 284 5.60 -0.25 2.81
CA THR A 284 4.15 -0.46 2.73
C THR A 284 3.77 -1.94 2.73
N THR A 285 4.62 -2.81 2.18
CA THR A 285 4.33 -4.25 2.08
C THR A 285 4.20 -4.92 3.45
N VAL A 286 4.82 -4.36 4.48
CA VAL A 286 4.74 -4.88 5.86
C VAL A 286 3.30 -4.89 6.37
N THR A 287 2.48 -3.89 6.04
CA THR A 287 1.07 -3.87 6.45
C THR A 287 0.28 -5.04 5.87
N ALA A 288 0.48 -5.34 4.58
CA ALA A 288 -0.16 -6.48 3.92
C ALA A 288 0.33 -7.83 4.51
N LEU A 289 1.62 -7.93 4.81
CA LEU A 289 2.19 -9.12 5.47
C LEU A 289 1.59 -9.30 6.86
N LEU A 290 1.49 -8.25 7.67
CA LEU A 290 0.83 -8.31 8.99
C LEU A 290 -0.62 -8.77 8.87
N ALA A 291 -1.39 -8.23 7.90
CA ALA A 291 -2.77 -8.64 7.64
C ALA A 291 -2.86 -10.14 7.31
N SER A 292 -1.90 -10.71 6.58
CA SER A 292 -1.88 -12.11 6.17
C SER A 292 -1.56 -13.11 7.29
N LEU A 293 -0.89 -12.69 8.37
CA LEU A 293 -0.40 -13.57 9.44
C LEU A 293 -1.50 -14.40 10.12
N THR A 294 -2.72 -13.88 10.17
CA THR A 294 -3.87 -14.53 10.83
C THR A 294 -4.77 -15.29 9.86
N LEU A 295 -4.44 -15.25 8.58
CA LEU A 295 -5.20 -15.86 7.49
C LEU A 295 -4.56 -17.20 7.02
N ASN A 296 -4.81 -17.55 5.77
CA ASN A 296 -4.30 -18.76 5.13
C ASN A 296 -3.05 -18.48 4.27
N THR A 297 -2.44 -19.54 3.73
CA THR A 297 -1.24 -19.46 2.88
C THR A 297 -1.49 -18.64 1.62
N THR A 298 -2.68 -18.74 1.00
CA THR A 298 -3.02 -17.98 -0.21
C THR A 298 -3.00 -16.47 0.05
N ALA A 299 -3.53 -16.03 1.19
CA ALA A 299 -3.47 -14.64 1.61
C ALA A 299 -2.03 -14.16 1.83
N MET A 300 -1.17 -15.03 2.37
CA MET A 300 0.26 -14.69 2.52
C MET A 300 0.97 -14.61 1.17
N VAL A 301 0.66 -15.49 0.22
CA VAL A 301 1.18 -15.39 -1.15
C VAL A 301 0.79 -14.07 -1.78
N ALA A 302 -0.46 -13.62 -1.63
CA ALA A 302 -0.90 -12.31 -2.10
C ALA A 302 -0.09 -11.16 -1.44
N ALA A 303 0.20 -11.25 -0.14
CA ALA A 303 1.02 -10.24 0.54
C ALA A 303 2.49 -10.27 0.08
N PHE A 304 3.09 -11.45 -0.14
CA PHE A 304 4.43 -11.57 -0.69
C PHE A 304 4.51 -11.11 -2.15
N SER A 305 3.46 -11.29 -2.97
CA SER A 305 3.46 -10.78 -4.34
C SER A 305 3.60 -9.24 -4.37
N HIS A 306 3.02 -8.53 -3.39
CA HIS A 306 3.22 -7.09 -3.21
C HIS A 306 4.70 -6.75 -2.95
N LEU A 307 5.36 -7.51 -2.10
CA LEU A 307 6.78 -7.33 -1.82
C LEU A 307 7.63 -7.59 -3.07
N PHE A 308 7.39 -8.72 -3.76
CA PHE A 308 8.14 -9.06 -4.97
C PHE A 308 7.90 -8.09 -6.12
N PHE A 309 6.67 -7.57 -6.29
CA PHE A 309 6.41 -6.52 -7.27
C PHE A 309 7.33 -5.31 -7.05
N ASN A 310 7.44 -4.83 -5.81
CA ASN A 310 8.30 -3.69 -5.50
C ASN A 310 9.79 -4.03 -5.64
N ILE A 311 10.24 -5.21 -5.20
CA ILE A 311 11.64 -5.66 -5.35
C ILE A 311 12.01 -5.75 -6.84
N PHE A 312 11.19 -6.42 -7.66
CA PHE A 312 11.48 -6.58 -9.09
C PHE A 312 11.40 -5.25 -9.83
N GLY A 313 10.45 -4.37 -9.47
CA GLY A 313 10.42 -3.01 -9.99
C GLY A 313 11.73 -2.26 -9.71
N ILE A 314 12.26 -2.36 -8.50
CA ILE A 314 13.53 -1.74 -8.13
C ILE A 314 14.70 -2.35 -8.93
N ILE A 315 14.76 -3.68 -9.03
CA ILE A 315 15.83 -4.38 -9.76
C ILE A 315 15.79 -4.00 -11.25
N LEU A 316 14.62 -4.08 -11.87
CA LEU A 316 14.48 -3.87 -13.31
C LEU A 316 14.61 -2.41 -13.73
N ILE A 317 14.16 -1.47 -12.92
CA ILE A 317 14.12 -0.04 -13.27
C ILE A 317 15.24 0.74 -12.57
N TYR A 318 15.31 0.67 -11.24
CA TYR A 318 16.22 1.55 -10.49
C TYR A 318 17.69 1.08 -10.55
N LEU A 319 17.94 -0.23 -10.48
CA LEU A 319 19.29 -0.78 -10.60
C LEU A 319 19.77 -0.87 -12.05
N ASN A 320 18.86 -0.80 -13.04
CA ASN A 320 19.19 -0.79 -14.44
C ASN A 320 19.63 0.61 -14.91
N PRO A 321 20.88 0.82 -15.35
CA PRO A 321 21.38 2.13 -15.76
C PRO A 321 20.58 2.76 -16.92
N LEU A 322 19.99 1.94 -17.81
CA LEU A 322 19.22 2.41 -18.98
C LEU A 322 17.83 2.93 -18.57
N LEU A 323 17.20 2.32 -17.58
CA LEU A 323 15.82 2.63 -17.18
C LEU A 323 15.74 3.58 -15.97
N ARG A 324 16.77 3.61 -15.14
CA ARG A 324 16.83 4.33 -13.86
C ARG A 324 16.38 5.79 -13.95
N ASP A 325 16.80 6.50 -14.98
CA ASP A 325 16.55 7.95 -15.12
C ASP A 325 15.20 8.25 -15.79
N ILE A 326 14.52 7.25 -16.37
CA ILE A 326 13.25 7.46 -17.10
C ILE A 326 12.17 8.05 -16.20
N PRO A 327 11.85 7.50 -14.99
CA PRO A 327 10.85 8.08 -14.09
C PRO A 327 11.15 9.55 -13.76
N MET A 328 12.43 9.89 -13.50
CA MET A 328 12.84 11.25 -13.18
C MET A 328 12.72 12.21 -14.38
N LYS A 329 13.03 11.73 -15.61
CA LYS A 329 12.86 12.52 -16.85
C LYS A 329 11.39 12.81 -17.11
N LEU A 330 10.52 11.81 -16.99
CA LEU A 330 9.07 11.95 -17.15
C LEU A 330 8.48 12.89 -16.08
N ALA A 331 8.88 12.75 -14.82
CA ALA A 331 8.44 13.62 -13.74
C ALA A 331 8.83 15.10 -13.98
N LYS A 332 10.05 15.35 -14.43
CA LYS A 332 10.49 16.71 -14.81
C LYS A 332 9.73 17.23 -16.03
N TRP A 333 9.46 16.38 -17.02
CA TRP A 333 8.72 16.75 -18.21
C TRP A 333 7.30 17.17 -17.86
N ILE A 334 6.53 16.31 -17.14
CA ILE A 334 5.15 16.65 -16.75
C ILE A 334 5.08 17.88 -15.85
N ALA A 335 6.06 18.08 -14.96
CA ALA A 335 6.14 19.26 -14.13
C ALA A 335 6.36 20.55 -14.95
N ASN A 336 7.16 20.49 -16.02
CA ASN A 336 7.34 21.61 -16.94
C ASN A 336 6.06 21.94 -17.73
N VAL A 337 5.30 20.90 -18.15
CA VAL A 337 4.02 21.08 -18.86
C VAL A 337 2.97 21.67 -17.90
N ALA A 338 2.92 21.17 -16.66
CA ALA A 338 2.02 21.67 -15.62
C ALA A 338 2.23 23.15 -15.26
N LEU A 339 3.44 23.66 -15.43
CA LEU A 339 3.70 25.11 -15.28
C LEU A 339 2.99 25.96 -16.32
N LYS A 340 2.88 25.47 -17.56
CA LYS A 340 2.22 26.18 -18.65
C LYS A 340 0.69 26.12 -18.53
N HIS A 341 0.18 25.05 -17.97
CA HIS A 341 -1.26 24.76 -17.86
C HIS A 341 -1.61 24.35 -16.43
N LYS A 342 -2.00 25.31 -15.57
CA LYS A 342 -2.31 25.07 -14.15
C LYS A 342 -3.44 24.08 -13.90
N ALA A 343 -4.32 23.84 -14.88
CA ALA A 343 -5.36 22.81 -14.80
C ALA A 343 -4.83 21.39 -15.03
N LEU A 344 -3.66 21.23 -15.65
CA LEU A 344 -3.11 19.94 -16.07
C LEU A 344 -2.92 18.95 -14.90
N PRO A 345 -2.43 19.35 -13.71
CA PRO A 345 -2.32 18.44 -12.58
C PRO A 345 -3.67 17.83 -12.16
N ILE A 346 -4.73 18.63 -12.17
CA ILE A 346 -6.08 18.18 -11.84
C ILE A 346 -6.61 17.25 -12.94
N ILE A 347 -6.44 17.64 -14.20
CA ILE A 347 -6.85 16.84 -15.36
C ILE A 347 -6.11 15.50 -15.36
N TYR A 348 -4.79 15.51 -15.13
CA TYR A 348 -3.98 14.30 -15.03
C TYR A 348 -4.50 13.37 -13.93
N LEU A 349 -4.75 13.93 -12.73
CA LEU A 349 -5.28 13.18 -11.60
C LEU A 349 -6.64 12.54 -11.94
N LEU A 350 -7.57 13.33 -12.47
CA LEU A 350 -8.91 12.84 -12.80
C LEU A 350 -8.88 11.78 -13.91
N ILE A 351 -8.06 11.96 -14.95
CA ILE A 351 -8.00 11.03 -16.08
C ILE A 351 -7.28 9.72 -15.68
N ILE A 352 -6.10 9.80 -15.06
CA ILE A 352 -5.27 8.62 -14.78
C ILE A 352 -5.84 7.77 -13.65
N PHE A 353 -6.37 8.38 -12.61
CA PHE A 353 -6.81 7.62 -11.43
C PHE A 353 -8.31 7.32 -11.40
N PHE A 354 -9.12 7.99 -12.23
CA PHE A 354 -10.56 7.76 -12.27
C PHE A 354 -11.08 7.53 -13.70
N GLY A 355 -10.81 8.44 -14.65
CA GLY A 355 -11.40 8.40 -15.99
C GLY A 355 -11.06 7.12 -16.75
N ILE A 356 -9.76 6.89 -17.02
CA ILE A 356 -9.30 5.68 -17.71
C ILE A 356 -9.69 4.42 -16.93
N PRO A 357 -9.42 4.32 -15.61
CA PRO A 357 -9.81 3.16 -14.83
C PRO A 357 -11.30 2.84 -14.88
N LEU A 358 -12.18 3.82 -14.66
CA LEU A 358 -13.62 3.59 -14.67
C LEU A 358 -14.13 3.15 -16.06
N ILE A 359 -13.61 3.74 -17.15
CA ILE A 359 -13.97 3.32 -18.51
C ILE A 359 -13.58 1.86 -18.72
N ILE A 360 -12.37 1.45 -18.35
CA ILE A 360 -11.90 0.07 -18.53
C ILE A 360 -12.70 -0.91 -17.67
N ILE A 361 -13.03 -0.54 -16.44
CA ILE A 361 -13.87 -1.38 -15.56
C ILE A 361 -15.26 -1.56 -16.19
N LEU A 362 -15.89 -0.48 -16.68
CA LEU A 362 -17.23 -0.54 -17.28
C LEU A 362 -17.27 -1.30 -18.61
N LEU A 363 -16.21 -1.26 -19.39
CA LEU A 363 -16.16 -1.98 -20.69
C LEU A 363 -15.68 -3.42 -20.56
N GLY A 364 -15.02 -3.78 -19.46
CA GLY A 364 -14.42 -5.10 -19.25
C GLY A 364 -15.15 -5.98 -18.23
N SER A 365 -16.20 -5.44 -17.59
CA SER A 365 -17.05 -6.16 -16.61
C SER A 365 -18.16 -6.95 -17.27
#